data_680b0bb6a7ed8274053105c9c17a6e82
#
_entry.id   680b0bb6a7ed8274053105c9c17a6e82
#
_cell.length_a   1.000
_cell.length_b   1.000
_cell.length_c   1.000
_cell.angle_alpha   90.00
_cell.angle_beta   90.00
_cell.angle_gamma   90.00
#
_symmetry.space_group_name_H-M   'P 1'
#
loop_
_entity.id
_entity.type
_entity.pdbx_description
1 polymer ?
#
loop_
_entity_poly.entity_id
_entity_poly.type
_entity_poly.pdbx_seq_one_letter_code
_entity_poly.pdbx_strand_id
1 'polypeptide(L)'
;MQGNARIKNKMEKIKVAKYVSEFLVKNGITDCFMVTGGGAMHLDDAIGHQEGLHCTFNHHEQACAIAAEGYTRMTGKLAAVCVTSGPGGTNAITGVMGGWVDSIPMFILTGQVKRETTIWSCPDLDLRQLGDQEFDITHSVANMTKYCVMVTDSRDIAYHLEKALYLSRKGRGGPVWLDIPLDVQGAQIDPDTLRHFQPETEDPWETPQVKDDLVNEILERIHKAKAPLILAGTGIRLGGAEDAFLKVLDQLQIPVVTAW
;
A
#
# COMPACT_ATOMS: atom_id res chain seq x y z
N MET A 1 -19.95 10.09 -48.23
CA MET A 1 -19.04 10.11 -47.08
C MET A 1 -19.80 9.53 -45.92
N GLN A 2 -19.62 8.24 -45.64
CA GLN A 2 -20.26 7.57 -44.49
C GLN A 2 -19.33 7.69 -43.29
N GLY A 3 -19.76 8.44 -42.29
CA GLY A 3 -19.05 8.59 -41.05
C GLY A 3 -19.15 7.29 -40.26
N ASN A 4 -18.04 6.58 -40.08
CA ASN A 4 -17.90 5.49 -39.15
C ASN A 4 -17.98 6.05 -37.71
N ALA A 5 -19.17 6.07 -37.16
CA ALA A 5 -19.33 6.21 -35.73
C ALA A 5 -18.76 4.93 -35.06
N ARG A 6 -17.56 5.02 -34.48
CA ARG A 6 -17.02 4.01 -33.58
C ARG A 6 -18.02 3.90 -32.42
N ILE A 7 -18.79 2.83 -32.41
CA ILE A 7 -19.57 2.41 -31.26
C ILE A 7 -18.50 2.11 -30.16
N LYS A 8 -18.31 3.02 -29.21
CA LYS A 8 -17.60 2.70 -27.96
C LYS A 8 -18.42 1.61 -27.31
N ASN A 9 -17.93 0.37 -27.32
CA ASN A 9 -18.48 -0.67 -26.47
C ASN A 9 -18.39 -0.13 -25.03
N LYS A 10 -19.53 0.19 -24.44
CA LYS A 10 -19.63 0.58 -23.04
C LYS A 10 -19.18 -0.61 -22.23
N MET A 11 -18.13 -0.46 -21.42
CA MET A 11 -17.70 -1.54 -20.54
C MET A 11 -18.85 -1.95 -19.62
N GLU A 12 -18.94 -3.23 -19.32
CA GLU A 12 -19.94 -3.76 -18.40
C GLU A 12 -19.62 -3.26 -16.99
N LYS A 13 -20.65 -2.89 -16.24
CA LYS A 13 -20.49 -2.52 -14.84
C LYS A 13 -19.94 -3.69 -14.04
N ILE A 14 -18.99 -3.42 -13.17
CA ILE A 14 -18.37 -4.41 -12.30
C ILE A 14 -18.48 -4.01 -10.84
N LYS A 15 -18.38 -4.98 -9.93
CA LYS A 15 -18.31 -4.67 -8.49
C LYS A 15 -17.00 -3.94 -8.17
N VAL A 16 -17.04 -3.01 -7.21
CA VAL A 16 -15.85 -2.38 -6.65
C VAL A 16 -14.82 -3.41 -6.21
N ALA A 17 -15.23 -4.45 -5.49
CA ALA A 17 -14.32 -5.51 -5.03
C ALA A 17 -13.58 -6.20 -6.18
N LYS A 18 -14.26 -6.45 -7.32
CA LYS A 18 -13.62 -6.95 -8.53
C LYS A 18 -12.62 -5.96 -9.12
N TYR A 19 -12.99 -4.68 -9.18
CA TYR A 19 -12.07 -3.64 -9.63
C TYR A 19 -10.80 -3.58 -8.77
N VAL A 20 -10.94 -3.72 -7.43
CA VAL A 20 -9.82 -3.77 -6.48
C VAL A 20 -8.89 -4.94 -6.81
N SER A 21 -9.42 -6.16 -6.94
CA SER A 21 -8.61 -7.35 -7.22
C SER A 21 -7.88 -7.28 -8.57
N GLU A 22 -8.57 -6.80 -9.62
CA GLU A 22 -7.96 -6.56 -10.93
C GLU A 22 -6.86 -5.47 -10.87
N PHE A 23 -7.10 -4.40 -10.09
CA PHE A 23 -6.12 -3.33 -9.87
C PHE A 23 -4.82 -3.86 -9.24
N LEU A 24 -4.92 -4.73 -8.22
CA LEU A 24 -3.76 -5.32 -7.55
C LEU A 24 -2.88 -6.05 -8.59
N VAL A 25 -3.44 -6.97 -9.33
CA VAL A 25 -2.70 -7.78 -10.33
C VAL A 25 -2.13 -6.90 -11.43
N LYS A 26 -2.91 -5.96 -11.98
CA LYS A 26 -2.48 -5.03 -13.02
C LYS A 26 -1.26 -4.20 -12.60
N ASN A 27 -1.12 -3.94 -11.31
CA ASN A 27 -0.02 -3.15 -10.75
C ASN A 27 1.11 -3.99 -10.14
N GLY A 28 1.14 -5.30 -10.43
CA GLY A 28 2.21 -6.21 -10.03
C GLY A 28 2.14 -6.65 -8.55
N ILE A 29 1.00 -6.45 -7.89
CA ILE A 29 0.72 -7.00 -6.57
C ILE A 29 0.10 -8.37 -6.79
N THR A 30 0.91 -9.42 -6.71
CA THR A 30 0.53 -10.80 -7.05
C THR A 30 0.31 -11.69 -5.84
N ASP A 31 0.57 -11.17 -4.63
CA ASP A 31 0.46 -11.91 -3.38
C ASP A 31 -0.37 -11.13 -2.36
N CYS A 32 -1.34 -11.81 -1.75
CA CYS A 32 -2.21 -11.27 -0.73
C CYS A 32 -2.22 -12.21 0.49
N PHE A 33 -1.89 -11.66 1.65
CA PHE A 33 -1.97 -12.34 2.94
C PHE A 33 -3.26 -11.94 3.64
N MET A 34 -4.09 -12.91 4.04
CA MET A 34 -5.43 -12.57 4.47
C MET A 34 -5.99 -13.48 5.57
N VAL A 35 -6.92 -12.89 6.33
CA VAL A 35 -7.88 -13.60 7.18
C VAL A 35 -9.27 -13.14 6.76
N THR A 36 -10.11 -14.07 6.35
CA THR A 36 -11.46 -13.76 5.87
C THR A 36 -12.39 -13.31 6.99
N GLY A 37 -13.37 -12.46 6.66
CA GLY A 37 -14.38 -12.05 7.63
C GLY A 37 -15.55 -11.29 7.01
N GLY A 38 -16.66 -11.20 7.77
CA GLY A 38 -17.93 -10.67 7.28
C GLY A 38 -17.85 -9.25 6.72
N GLY A 39 -17.06 -8.36 7.34
CA GLY A 39 -16.87 -6.99 6.86
C GLY A 39 -16.07 -6.88 5.56
N ALA A 40 -15.37 -7.95 5.14
CA ALA A 40 -14.56 -7.99 3.93
C ALA A 40 -15.11 -8.97 2.86
N MET A 41 -16.31 -9.52 3.04
CA MET A 41 -16.81 -10.67 2.26
C MET A 41 -16.76 -10.48 0.73
N HIS A 42 -16.98 -9.28 0.20
CA HIS A 42 -16.89 -9.06 -1.24
C HIS A 42 -15.44 -8.91 -1.71
N LEU A 43 -14.55 -8.37 -0.87
CA LEU A 43 -13.11 -8.35 -1.13
C LEU A 43 -12.54 -9.77 -1.08
N ASP A 44 -12.92 -10.55 -0.06
CA ASP A 44 -12.49 -11.95 0.11
C ASP A 44 -12.85 -12.78 -1.11
N ASP A 45 -14.10 -12.67 -1.59
CA ASP A 45 -14.60 -13.36 -2.77
C ASP A 45 -13.83 -12.92 -4.04
N ALA A 46 -13.70 -11.61 -4.26
CA ALA A 46 -13.06 -11.10 -5.46
C ALA A 46 -11.56 -11.40 -5.50
N ILE A 47 -10.85 -11.24 -4.38
CA ILE A 47 -9.42 -11.51 -4.24
C ILE A 47 -9.16 -13.02 -4.38
N GLY A 48 -9.96 -13.86 -3.71
CA GLY A 48 -9.81 -15.30 -3.74
C GLY A 48 -10.02 -15.95 -5.11
N HIS A 49 -10.81 -15.31 -5.99
CA HIS A 49 -11.07 -15.77 -7.35
C HIS A 49 -10.28 -15.02 -8.43
N GLN A 50 -9.43 -14.05 -8.05
CA GLN A 50 -8.68 -13.26 -9.01
C GLN A 50 -7.53 -14.07 -9.60
N GLU A 51 -7.58 -14.34 -10.90
CA GLU A 51 -6.46 -14.93 -11.62
C GLU A 51 -5.20 -14.04 -11.53
N GLY A 52 -4.06 -14.66 -11.26
CA GLY A 52 -2.79 -13.96 -11.09
C GLY A 52 -2.56 -13.39 -9.69
N LEU A 53 -3.48 -13.61 -8.74
CA LEU A 53 -3.33 -13.24 -7.34
C LEU A 53 -3.26 -14.49 -6.46
N HIS A 54 -2.11 -14.71 -5.83
CA HIS A 54 -1.88 -15.80 -4.89
C HIS A 54 -2.31 -15.38 -3.48
N CYS A 55 -3.28 -16.11 -2.90
CA CYS A 55 -3.80 -15.84 -1.56
C CYS A 55 -3.21 -16.80 -0.54
N THR A 56 -2.60 -16.24 0.51
CA THR A 56 -2.12 -16.99 1.67
C THR A 56 -3.03 -16.70 2.87
N PHE A 57 -3.76 -17.71 3.30
CA PHE A 57 -4.67 -17.61 4.45
C PHE A 57 -3.92 -17.92 5.74
N ASN A 58 -3.76 -16.92 6.58
CA ASN A 58 -3.14 -17.06 7.90
C ASN A 58 -4.20 -17.27 8.98
N HIS A 59 -3.76 -17.63 10.19
CA HIS A 59 -4.64 -17.81 11.35
C HIS A 59 -4.76 -16.57 12.24
N HIS A 60 -4.04 -15.48 11.89
CA HIS A 60 -4.07 -14.23 12.63
C HIS A 60 -3.64 -13.06 11.72
N GLU A 61 -4.29 -11.92 11.83
CA GLU A 61 -4.07 -10.76 10.96
C GLU A 61 -2.69 -10.12 11.17
N GLN A 62 -2.14 -10.20 12.38
CA GLN A 62 -0.76 -9.80 12.64
C GLN A 62 0.22 -10.62 11.79
N ALA A 63 -0.03 -11.93 11.65
CA ALA A 63 0.80 -12.78 10.81
C ALA A 63 0.68 -12.40 9.33
N CYS A 64 -0.51 -11.98 8.86
CA CYS A 64 -0.70 -11.47 7.51
C CYS A 64 0.18 -10.24 7.25
N ALA A 65 0.14 -9.26 8.17
CA ALA A 65 0.90 -8.03 8.01
C ALA A 65 2.41 -8.27 8.08
N ILE A 66 2.89 -9.12 9.01
CA ILE A 66 4.32 -9.49 9.11
C ILE A 66 4.78 -10.29 7.89
N ALA A 67 3.92 -11.18 7.35
CA ALA A 67 4.25 -11.93 6.14
C ALA A 67 4.35 -11.02 4.91
N ALA A 68 3.44 -10.06 4.76
CA ALA A 68 3.50 -9.06 3.69
C ALA A 68 4.75 -8.18 3.79
N GLU A 69 5.12 -7.76 4.99
CA GLU A 69 6.34 -7.00 5.27
C GLU A 69 7.57 -7.82 4.87
N GLY A 70 7.67 -9.07 5.34
CA GLY A 70 8.75 -9.98 5.00
C GLY A 70 8.84 -10.28 3.50
N TYR A 71 7.70 -10.49 2.84
CA TYR A 71 7.63 -10.68 1.39
C TYR A 71 8.19 -9.48 0.62
N THR A 72 7.76 -8.27 0.98
CA THR A 72 8.23 -7.05 0.32
C THR A 72 9.72 -6.84 0.57
N ARG A 73 10.19 -7.09 1.79
CA ARG A 73 11.60 -6.98 2.19
C ARG A 73 12.49 -7.94 1.38
N MET A 74 12.04 -9.16 1.16
CA MET A 74 12.84 -10.18 0.47
C MET A 74 12.78 -10.08 -1.05
N THR A 75 11.63 -9.70 -1.60
CA THR A 75 11.40 -9.73 -3.06
C THR A 75 11.51 -8.36 -3.73
N GLY A 76 11.42 -7.27 -2.97
CA GLY A 76 11.25 -5.92 -3.50
C GLY A 76 9.88 -5.66 -4.13
N LYS A 77 8.97 -6.66 -4.11
CA LYS A 77 7.61 -6.54 -4.66
C LYS A 77 6.63 -6.18 -3.56
N LEU A 78 5.67 -5.32 -3.87
CA LEU A 78 4.60 -4.95 -2.95
C LEU A 78 3.63 -6.12 -2.77
N ALA A 79 3.31 -6.47 -1.53
CA ALA A 79 2.26 -7.42 -1.19
C ALA A 79 1.02 -6.70 -0.64
N ALA A 80 -0.15 -7.33 -0.83
CA ALA A 80 -1.39 -6.90 -0.21
C ALA A 80 -1.65 -7.66 1.10
N VAL A 81 -2.39 -7.01 2.00
CA VAL A 81 -3.03 -7.62 3.17
C VAL A 81 -4.51 -7.34 3.08
N CYS A 82 -5.35 -8.36 3.23
CA CYS A 82 -6.80 -8.19 3.28
C CYS A 82 -7.33 -8.79 4.59
N VAL A 83 -7.99 -7.95 5.41
CA VAL A 83 -8.55 -8.33 6.70
C VAL A 83 -9.90 -7.66 6.93
N THR A 84 -10.68 -8.13 7.90
CA THR A 84 -12.03 -7.63 8.14
C THR A 84 -12.06 -6.40 9.05
N SER A 85 -13.27 -5.93 9.37
CA SER A 85 -13.54 -4.78 10.24
C SER A 85 -13.08 -5.00 11.71
N GLY A 86 -12.98 -3.92 12.46
CA GLY A 86 -12.73 -3.89 13.89
C GLY A 86 -11.50 -4.68 14.30
N PRO A 87 -11.65 -5.79 15.07
CA PRO A 87 -10.54 -6.61 15.53
C PRO A 87 -9.62 -7.11 14.41
N GLY A 88 -10.16 -7.36 13.21
CA GLY A 88 -9.37 -7.76 12.04
C GLY A 88 -8.34 -6.70 11.67
N GLY A 89 -8.79 -5.44 11.54
CA GLY A 89 -7.89 -4.31 11.29
C GLY A 89 -6.92 -4.06 12.43
N THR A 90 -7.41 -4.02 13.69
CA THR A 90 -6.55 -3.71 14.84
C THR A 90 -5.49 -4.77 15.09
N ASN A 91 -5.77 -6.04 14.81
CA ASN A 91 -4.77 -7.11 14.91
C ASN A 91 -3.61 -6.96 13.91
N ALA A 92 -3.84 -6.35 12.75
CA ALA A 92 -2.79 -6.14 11.75
C ALA A 92 -1.81 -5.01 12.11
N ILE A 93 -2.17 -4.11 13.04
CA ILE A 93 -1.43 -2.89 13.37
C ILE A 93 0.04 -3.18 13.71
N THR A 94 0.32 -4.20 14.51
CA THR A 94 1.70 -4.54 14.92
C THR A 94 2.61 -4.80 13.73
N GLY A 95 2.16 -5.58 12.74
CA GLY A 95 2.95 -5.86 11.55
C GLY A 95 3.09 -4.64 10.64
N VAL A 96 2.03 -3.81 10.54
CA VAL A 96 2.07 -2.56 9.77
C VAL A 96 3.05 -1.55 10.39
N MET A 97 3.09 -1.48 11.73
CA MET A 97 4.07 -0.66 12.45
C MET A 97 5.51 -1.10 12.16
N GLY A 98 5.76 -2.41 12.08
CA GLY A 98 7.06 -2.94 11.64
C GLY A 98 7.46 -2.43 10.26
N GLY A 99 6.56 -2.54 9.30
CA GLY A 99 6.78 -1.98 7.96
C GLY A 99 6.99 -0.47 7.94
N TRP A 100 6.27 0.27 8.78
CA TRP A 100 6.42 1.73 8.88
C TRP A 100 7.81 2.16 9.35
N VAL A 101 8.30 1.60 10.46
CA VAL A 101 9.60 2.02 11.02
C VAL A 101 10.76 1.68 10.09
N ASP A 102 10.66 0.59 9.33
CA ASP A 102 11.68 0.16 8.36
C ASP A 102 11.44 0.66 6.94
N SER A 103 10.39 1.45 6.73
CA SER A 103 10.07 2.05 5.42
C SER A 103 9.73 1.01 4.33
N ILE A 104 9.09 -0.08 4.74
CA ILE A 104 8.68 -1.16 3.84
C ILE A 104 7.28 -0.84 3.29
N PRO A 105 7.12 -0.71 1.96
CA PRO A 105 5.81 -0.56 1.34
C PRO A 105 4.91 -1.77 1.61
N MET A 106 3.67 -1.52 2.01
CA MET A 106 2.64 -2.54 2.22
C MET A 106 1.30 -1.98 1.77
N PHE A 107 0.45 -2.80 1.17
CA PHE A 107 -0.86 -2.39 0.68
C PHE A 107 -1.96 -3.05 1.51
N ILE A 108 -2.52 -2.30 2.48
CA ILE A 108 -3.48 -2.85 3.42
C ILE A 108 -4.91 -2.51 2.98
N LEU A 109 -5.75 -3.53 2.93
CA LEU A 109 -7.17 -3.45 2.66
C LEU A 109 -7.91 -3.96 3.89
N THR A 110 -8.79 -3.15 4.47
CA THR A 110 -9.74 -3.61 5.46
C THR A 110 -11.16 -3.54 4.93
N GLY A 111 -11.93 -4.53 5.30
CA GLY A 111 -13.37 -4.41 5.20
C GLY A 111 -13.92 -3.58 6.37
N GLN A 112 -15.11 -3.00 6.17
CA GLN A 112 -15.83 -2.23 7.18
C GLN A 112 -17.31 -2.60 7.11
N VAL A 113 -18.06 -2.33 8.17
CA VAL A 113 -19.52 -2.39 8.13
C VAL A 113 -20.08 -1.44 7.07
N LYS A 114 -21.37 -1.54 6.72
CA LYS A 114 -21.98 -0.61 5.76
C LYS A 114 -21.86 0.82 6.26
N ARG A 115 -21.68 1.79 5.36
CA ARG A 115 -21.56 3.22 5.70
C ARG A 115 -22.71 3.71 6.58
N GLU A 116 -23.94 3.29 6.27
CA GLU A 116 -25.14 3.65 7.05
C GLU A 116 -25.13 3.13 8.50
N THR A 117 -24.28 2.16 8.81
CA THR A 117 -24.11 1.57 10.14
C THR A 117 -22.76 1.95 10.78
N THR A 118 -22.10 2.98 10.28
CA THR A 118 -20.94 3.57 10.95
C THR A 118 -21.37 4.80 11.76
N ILE A 119 -20.62 5.14 12.81
CA ILE A 119 -20.86 6.39 13.59
C ILE A 119 -20.80 7.63 12.71
N TRP A 120 -20.09 7.58 11.58
CA TRP A 120 -20.04 8.66 10.59
C TRP A 120 -21.40 8.98 9.96
N SER A 121 -22.33 8.03 9.98
CA SER A 121 -23.70 8.24 9.46
C SER A 121 -24.59 9.02 10.43
N CYS A 122 -24.18 9.16 11.69
CA CYS A 122 -24.93 9.88 12.73
C CYS A 122 -23.99 10.73 13.61
N PRO A 123 -23.35 11.77 13.02
CA PRO A 123 -22.33 12.57 13.70
C PRO A 123 -22.86 13.37 14.90
N ASP A 124 -24.17 13.60 14.96
CA ASP A 124 -24.81 14.33 16.04
C ASP A 124 -25.05 13.47 17.31
N LEU A 125 -24.78 12.17 17.21
CA LEU A 125 -24.91 11.24 18.32
C LEU A 125 -23.52 10.87 18.86
N ASP A 126 -23.35 11.02 20.18
CA ASP A 126 -22.09 10.62 20.86
C ASP A 126 -22.05 9.10 21.04
N LEU A 127 -21.88 8.40 19.92
CA LEU A 127 -21.83 6.94 19.90
C LEU A 127 -20.37 6.46 19.83
N ARG A 128 -20.06 5.44 20.63
CA ARG A 128 -18.77 4.73 20.52
C ARG A 128 -18.74 3.79 19.32
N GLN A 129 -19.89 3.21 18.94
CA GLN A 129 -20.05 2.19 17.92
C GLN A 129 -21.54 2.15 17.51
N LEU A 130 -21.83 1.90 16.23
CA LEU A 130 -23.18 1.67 15.72
C LEU A 130 -23.30 0.28 15.10
N GLY A 131 -22.43 -0.07 14.15
CA GLY A 131 -22.41 -1.38 13.51
C GLY A 131 -21.68 -2.44 14.32
N ASP A 132 -21.92 -3.71 14.01
CA ASP A 132 -21.26 -4.84 14.68
C ASP A 132 -19.76 -4.84 14.34
N GLN A 133 -18.93 -4.77 15.38
CA GLN A 133 -17.46 -4.68 15.25
C GLN A 133 -16.97 -3.47 14.42
N GLU A 134 -17.79 -2.43 14.30
CA GLU A 134 -17.35 -1.17 13.73
C GLU A 134 -16.20 -0.58 14.54
N PHE A 135 -15.20 -0.09 13.85
CA PHE A 135 -14.09 0.65 14.43
C PHE A 135 -13.47 1.59 13.40
N ASP A 136 -13.19 2.84 13.80
CA ASP A 136 -12.47 3.77 12.95
C ASP A 136 -10.97 3.45 12.94
N ILE A 137 -10.60 2.52 12.07
CA ILE A 137 -9.22 2.09 11.93
C ILE A 137 -8.33 3.19 11.34
N THR A 138 -8.89 4.07 10.53
CA THR A 138 -8.12 5.11 9.82
C THR A 138 -7.48 6.10 10.79
N HIS A 139 -8.17 6.51 11.84
CA HIS A 139 -7.60 7.33 12.91
C HIS A 139 -6.47 6.61 13.66
N SER A 140 -6.61 5.31 13.89
CA SER A 140 -5.61 4.53 14.63
C SER A 140 -4.32 4.35 13.86
N VAL A 141 -4.37 4.27 12.53
CA VAL A 141 -3.21 3.99 11.68
C VAL A 141 -2.63 5.21 10.98
N ALA A 142 -3.22 6.39 11.17
CA ALA A 142 -2.81 7.62 10.50
C ALA A 142 -1.32 7.96 10.68
N ASN A 143 -0.76 7.68 11.88
CA ASN A 143 0.63 7.98 12.20
C ASN A 143 1.63 6.90 11.77
N MET A 144 1.16 5.79 11.20
CA MET A 144 1.98 4.67 10.75
C MET A 144 1.70 4.26 9.31
N THR A 145 1.06 5.13 8.55
CA THR A 145 0.79 4.95 7.13
C THR A 145 1.09 6.22 6.36
N LYS A 146 1.47 6.08 5.11
CA LYS A 146 1.66 7.23 4.19
C LYS A 146 0.34 7.75 3.65
N TYR A 147 -0.66 6.91 3.66
CA TYR A 147 -2.02 7.22 3.26
C TYR A 147 -2.98 6.25 3.92
N CYS A 148 -4.02 6.77 4.55
CA CYS A 148 -5.13 5.98 5.03
C CYS A 148 -6.44 6.70 4.78
N VAL A 149 -7.47 5.95 4.39
CA VAL A 149 -8.79 6.50 4.09
C VAL A 149 -9.88 5.44 4.19
N MET A 150 -11.04 5.80 4.71
CA MET A 150 -12.28 5.06 4.51
C MET A 150 -12.90 5.50 3.18
N VAL A 151 -13.08 4.58 2.24
CA VAL A 151 -13.65 4.87 0.91
C VAL A 151 -15.15 5.00 1.03
N THR A 152 -15.66 6.21 1.02
CA THR A 152 -17.08 6.51 1.22
C THR A 152 -17.90 6.63 -0.07
N ASP A 153 -17.25 6.87 -1.21
CA ASP A 153 -17.89 6.89 -2.53
C ASP A 153 -17.24 5.82 -3.43
N SER A 154 -18.05 4.90 -3.94
CA SER A 154 -17.60 3.84 -4.85
C SER A 154 -16.96 4.37 -6.14
N ARG A 155 -17.28 5.60 -6.57
CA ARG A 155 -16.73 6.24 -7.77
C ARG A 155 -15.31 6.74 -7.57
N ASP A 156 -14.87 6.91 -6.32
CA ASP A 156 -13.52 7.34 -5.98
C ASP A 156 -12.56 6.18 -5.75
N ILE A 157 -13.01 4.94 -5.94
CA ILE A 157 -12.17 3.76 -5.66
C ILE A 157 -10.87 3.76 -6.48
N ALA A 158 -10.92 4.10 -7.77
CA ALA A 158 -9.72 4.16 -8.61
C ALA A 158 -8.76 5.22 -8.10
N TYR A 159 -9.25 6.40 -7.77
CA TYR A 159 -8.48 7.49 -7.19
C TYR A 159 -7.73 7.07 -5.92
N HIS A 160 -8.43 6.42 -4.99
CA HIS A 160 -7.83 6.02 -3.73
C HIS A 160 -6.80 4.90 -3.89
N LEU A 161 -7.07 3.92 -4.75
CA LEU A 161 -6.12 2.84 -5.06
C LEU A 161 -4.85 3.37 -5.72
N GLU A 162 -4.97 4.23 -6.72
CA GLU A 162 -3.85 4.83 -7.45
C GLU A 162 -3.01 5.73 -6.54
N LYS A 163 -3.66 6.57 -5.75
CA LYS A 163 -2.99 7.43 -4.77
C LYS A 163 -2.26 6.63 -3.70
N ALA A 164 -2.90 5.59 -3.17
CA ALA A 164 -2.28 4.69 -2.20
C ALA A 164 -1.03 4.02 -2.79
N LEU A 165 -1.14 3.46 -4.01
CA LEU A 165 -0.02 2.82 -4.68
C LEU A 165 1.13 3.80 -4.92
N TYR A 166 0.85 4.98 -5.42
CA TYR A 166 1.84 6.03 -5.64
C TYR A 166 2.55 6.40 -4.35
N LEU A 167 1.79 6.73 -3.30
CA LEU A 167 2.35 7.18 -2.03
C LEU A 167 3.12 6.06 -1.30
N SER A 168 2.72 4.79 -1.45
CA SER A 168 3.45 3.67 -0.84
C SER A 168 4.93 3.61 -1.28
N ARG A 169 5.22 4.07 -2.50
CA ARG A 169 6.54 4.02 -3.14
C ARG A 169 7.24 5.37 -3.24
N LYS A 170 6.51 6.49 -3.12
CA LYS A 170 7.04 7.84 -3.29
C LYS A 170 8.05 8.19 -2.20
N GLY A 171 9.25 8.62 -2.59
CA GLY A 171 10.31 9.03 -1.65
C GLY A 171 10.66 7.90 -0.70
N ARG A 172 10.62 8.16 0.61
CA ARG A 172 10.72 7.12 1.61
C ARG A 172 9.43 6.29 1.60
N GLY A 173 9.50 5.03 1.18
CA GLY A 173 8.37 4.11 1.10
C GLY A 173 7.71 3.84 2.45
N GLY A 174 6.54 3.19 2.42
CA GLY A 174 5.84 2.81 3.65
C GLY A 174 4.44 2.25 3.41
N PRO A 175 3.77 1.76 4.45
CA PRO A 175 2.43 1.21 4.38
C PRO A 175 1.38 2.23 3.94
N VAL A 176 0.36 1.74 3.25
CA VAL A 176 -0.88 2.47 2.94
C VAL A 176 -2.08 1.62 3.35
N TRP A 177 -3.21 2.27 3.65
CA TRP A 177 -4.37 1.59 4.21
C TRP A 177 -5.68 2.12 3.62
N LEU A 178 -6.45 1.25 2.98
CA LEU A 178 -7.80 1.55 2.50
C LEU A 178 -8.83 0.75 3.30
N ASP A 179 -9.72 1.45 3.97
CA ASP A 179 -10.86 0.87 4.69
C ASP A 179 -12.10 0.98 3.79
N ILE A 180 -12.66 -0.17 3.38
CA ILE A 180 -13.69 -0.21 2.33
C ILE A 180 -14.98 -0.78 2.91
N PRO A 181 -16.00 0.06 3.14
CA PRO A 181 -17.30 -0.38 3.65
C PRO A 181 -17.98 -1.41 2.75
N LEU A 182 -18.70 -2.33 3.36
CA LEU A 182 -19.33 -3.49 2.72
C LEU A 182 -20.26 -3.12 1.55
N ASP A 183 -21.03 -2.05 1.70
CA ASP A 183 -21.90 -1.52 0.65
C ASP A 183 -21.11 -0.90 -0.50
N VAL A 184 -19.94 -0.31 -0.23
CA VAL A 184 -19.01 0.18 -1.25
C VAL A 184 -18.36 -1.00 -1.99
N GLN A 185 -17.89 -2.02 -1.28
CA GLN A 185 -17.32 -3.24 -1.91
C GLN A 185 -18.29 -3.88 -2.91
N GLY A 186 -19.59 -3.92 -2.57
CA GLY A 186 -20.65 -4.52 -3.39
C GLY A 186 -21.20 -3.61 -4.50
N ALA A 187 -20.88 -2.32 -4.48
CA ALA A 187 -21.41 -1.34 -5.44
C ALA A 187 -20.98 -1.67 -6.87
N GLN A 188 -21.89 -1.38 -7.83
CA GLN A 188 -21.64 -1.53 -9.26
C GLN A 188 -21.10 -0.23 -9.84
N ILE A 189 -19.93 -0.26 -10.43
CA ILE A 189 -19.26 0.89 -11.03
C ILE A 189 -19.04 0.69 -12.53
N ASP A 190 -18.97 1.79 -13.26
CA ASP A 190 -18.54 1.83 -14.66
C ASP A 190 -17.08 2.29 -14.68
N PRO A 191 -16.11 1.40 -14.96
CA PRO A 191 -14.69 1.72 -14.92
C PRO A 191 -14.28 2.92 -15.79
N ASP A 192 -15.00 3.16 -16.89
CA ASP A 192 -14.69 4.26 -17.82
C ASP A 192 -15.04 5.66 -17.26
N THR A 193 -15.78 5.71 -16.13
CA THR A 193 -16.29 6.96 -15.55
C THR A 193 -15.67 7.30 -14.20
N LEU A 194 -14.71 6.50 -13.73
CA LEU A 194 -14.10 6.70 -12.43
C LEU A 194 -13.18 7.93 -12.41
N ARG A 195 -13.08 8.53 -11.25
CA ARG A 195 -12.06 9.55 -10.99
C ARG A 195 -10.72 8.87 -10.79
N HIS A 196 -9.68 9.42 -11.42
CA HIS A 196 -8.31 8.94 -11.32
C HIS A 196 -7.42 9.95 -10.59
N PHE A 197 -6.40 9.46 -9.90
CA PHE A 197 -5.38 10.27 -9.27
C PHE A 197 -4.37 10.77 -10.32
N GLN A 198 -4.01 12.05 -10.23
CA GLN A 198 -3.09 12.72 -11.17
C GLN A 198 -1.82 13.16 -10.41
N PRO A 199 -0.80 12.29 -10.26
CA PRO A 199 0.37 12.58 -9.43
C PRO A 199 1.13 13.85 -9.86
N GLU A 200 1.15 14.16 -11.16
CA GLU A 200 1.87 15.32 -11.70
C GLU A 200 1.28 16.65 -11.24
N THR A 201 -0.02 16.67 -10.96
CA THR A 201 -0.73 17.90 -10.57
C THR A 201 -1.12 17.92 -9.09
N GLU A 202 -1.46 16.77 -8.51
CA GLU A 202 -1.97 16.70 -7.14
C GLU A 202 -0.86 16.50 -6.11
N ASP A 203 0.23 15.84 -6.50
CA ASP A 203 1.36 15.57 -5.60
C ASP A 203 2.68 15.41 -6.39
N PRO A 204 3.15 16.45 -7.09
CA PRO A 204 4.37 16.37 -7.88
C PRO A 204 5.58 16.02 -7.01
N TRP A 205 6.44 15.16 -7.53
CA TRP A 205 7.63 14.71 -6.85
C TRP A 205 8.82 14.68 -7.80
N GLU A 206 9.89 15.32 -7.38
CA GLU A 206 11.20 15.21 -8.04
C GLU A 206 12.17 14.50 -7.09
N THR A 207 12.87 13.49 -7.60
CA THR A 207 13.93 12.84 -6.83
C THR A 207 15.05 13.85 -6.60
N PRO A 208 15.42 14.12 -5.32
CA PRO A 208 16.52 15.05 -5.04
C PRO A 208 17.82 14.60 -5.72
N GLN A 209 18.46 15.50 -6.44
CA GLN A 209 19.75 15.24 -7.07
C GLN A 209 20.88 15.43 -6.08
N VAL A 210 21.81 14.49 -6.03
CA VAL A 210 23.03 14.62 -5.23
C VAL A 210 24.00 15.51 -6.01
N LYS A 211 24.50 16.58 -5.36
CA LYS A 211 25.46 17.50 -5.96
C LYS A 211 26.86 16.92 -5.93
N ASP A 212 27.65 17.15 -6.98
CA ASP A 212 29.03 16.68 -7.09
C ASP A 212 29.92 17.18 -5.94
N ASP A 213 29.72 18.42 -5.48
CA ASP A 213 30.44 18.97 -4.35
C ASP A 213 30.25 18.13 -3.07
N LEU A 214 29.03 17.64 -2.81
CA LEU A 214 28.77 16.77 -1.67
C LEU A 214 29.46 15.41 -1.82
N VAL A 215 29.46 14.86 -3.03
CA VAL A 215 30.19 13.60 -3.32
C VAL A 215 31.68 13.78 -3.07
N ASN A 216 32.27 14.86 -3.57
CA ASN A 216 33.68 15.18 -3.38
C ASN A 216 34.03 15.37 -1.90
N GLU A 217 33.18 16.05 -1.14
CA GLU A 217 33.36 16.21 0.30
C GLU A 217 33.37 14.85 1.02
N ILE A 218 32.44 13.97 0.69
CA ILE A 218 32.37 12.61 1.27
C ILE A 218 33.64 11.81 0.95
N LEU A 219 34.11 11.84 -0.30
CA LEU A 219 35.31 11.15 -0.72
C LEU A 219 36.56 11.70 0.00
N GLU A 220 36.67 13.02 0.16
CA GLU A 220 37.75 13.60 0.92
C GLU A 220 37.74 13.17 2.40
N ARG A 221 36.58 13.10 3.03
CA ARG A 221 36.47 12.64 4.41
C ARG A 221 36.91 11.19 4.54
N ILE A 222 36.51 10.34 3.59
CA ILE A 222 36.92 8.92 3.54
C ILE A 222 38.44 8.83 3.41
N HIS A 223 39.06 9.57 2.47
CA HIS A 223 40.52 9.55 2.25
C HIS A 223 41.33 10.06 3.45
N LYS A 224 40.79 11.04 4.20
CA LYS A 224 41.46 11.58 5.39
C LYS A 224 41.26 10.71 6.64
N ALA A 225 40.29 9.77 6.62
CA ALA A 225 39.99 8.93 7.78
C ALA A 225 41.09 7.89 8.02
N LYS A 226 41.49 7.70 9.28
CA LYS A 226 42.48 6.67 9.66
C LYS A 226 41.89 5.26 9.68
N ALA A 227 40.61 5.13 9.95
CA ALA A 227 39.92 3.84 10.04
C ALA A 227 38.47 4.01 9.53
N PRO A 228 38.28 4.20 8.21
CA PRO A 228 36.94 4.33 7.66
C PRO A 228 36.18 3.02 7.76
N LEU A 229 34.87 3.09 8.05
CA LEU A 229 33.97 1.97 8.16
C LEU A 229 32.64 2.34 7.50
N ILE A 230 32.08 1.43 6.71
CA ILE A 230 30.74 1.61 6.14
C ILE A 230 29.73 0.81 6.97
N LEU A 231 28.69 1.48 7.46
CA LEU A 231 27.49 0.85 8.04
C LEU A 231 26.41 0.82 6.98
N ALA A 232 26.18 -0.35 6.39
CA ALA A 232 25.18 -0.53 5.34
C ALA A 232 23.81 -0.89 5.94
N GLY A 233 22.78 -0.09 5.64
CA GLY A 233 21.41 -0.31 6.07
C GLY A 233 20.48 -0.73 4.93
N THR A 234 19.22 -1.05 5.26
CA THR A 234 18.18 -1.52 4.32
C THR A 234 17.82 -0.48 3.24
N GLY A 235 18.12 0.81 3.49
CA GLY A 235 17.88 1.88 2.52
C GLY A 235 18.56 1.68 1.17
N ILE A 236 19.68 0.95 1.12
CA ILE A 236 20.37 0.60 -0.13
C ILE A 236 19.45 -0.25 -1.02
N ARG A 237 18.88 -1.30 -0.45
CA ARG A 237 17.95 -2.20 -1.16
C ARG A 237 16.65 -1.49 -1.53
N LEU A 238 16.06 -0.74 -0.60
CA LEU A 238 14.82 0.00 -0.83
C LEU A 238 14.98 1.08 -1.90
N GLY A 239 16.18 1.64 -2.03
CA GLY A 239 16.54 2.59 -3.08
C GLY A 239 16.92 1.96 -4.43
N GLY A 240 16.92 0.61 -4.53
CA GLY A 240 17.34 -0.11 -5.74
C GLY A 240 18.83 0.09 -6.08
N ALA A 241 19.66 0.36 -5.06
CA ALA A 241 21.05 0.75 -5.24
C ALA A 241 22.06 -0.38 -4.90
N GLU A 242 21.64 -1.64 -4.78
CA GLU A 242 22.52 -2.77 -4.40
C GLU A 242 23.71 -2.93 -5.34
N ASP A 243 23.45 -2.98 -6.65
CA ASP A 243 24.52 -3.16 -7.65
C ASP A 243 25.52 -1.99 -7.67
N ALA A 244 25.01 -0.76 -7.50
CA ALA A 244 25.86 0.42 -7.42
C ALA A 244 26.70 0.40 -6.13
N PHE A 245 26.09 0.00 -5.02
CA PHE A 245 26.76 -0.11 -3.74
C PHE A 245 27.91 -1.16 -3.78
N LEU A 246 27.65 -2.34 -4.35
CA LEU A 246 28.70 -3.38 -4.49
C LEU A 246 29.89 -2.89 -5.33
N LYS A 247 29.62 -2.18 -6.45
CA LYS A 247 30.67 -1.57 -7.27
C LYS A 247 31.50 -0.53 -6.49
N VAL A 248 30.86 0.27 -5.67
CA VAL A 248 31.54 1.26 -4.81
C VAL A 248 32.42 0.57 -3.77
N LEU A 249 31.94 -0.52 -3.16
CA LEU A 249 32.73 -1.32 -2.21
C LEU A 249 34.00 -1.88 -2.84
N ASP A 250 33.88 -2.41 -4.05
CA ASP A 250 35.03 -2.95 -4.81
C ASP A 250 36.07 -1.87 -5.10
N GLN A 251 35.68 -0.61 -5.25
CA GLN A 251 36.58 0.50 -5.48
C GLN A 251 37.21 1.05 -4.19
N LEU A 252 36.41 1.18 -3.14
CA LEU A 252 36.85 1.82 -1.89
C LEU A 252 37.69 0.88 -1.01
N GLN A 253 37.47 -0.43 -1.06
CA GLN A 253 38.15 -1.46 -0.24
C GLN A 253 38.11 -1.13 1.27
N ILE A 254 36.95 -0.60 1.73
CA ILE A 254 36.71 -0.22 3.13
C ILE A 254 35.92 -1.35 3.81
N PRO A 255 36.21 -1.67 5.09
CA PRO A 255 35.41 -2.63 5.84
C PRO A 255 33.92 -2.22 5.89
N VAL A 256 33.04 -3.20 5.77
CA VAL A 256 31.60 -3.00 5.78
C VAL A 256 30.97 -3.83 6.90
N VAL A 257 30.05 -3.22 7.63
CA VAL A 257 29.15 -3.90 8.56
C VAL A 257 27.72 -3.60 8.14
N THR A 258 26.84 -4.55 8.39
CA THR A 258 25.41 -4.35 8.10
C THR A 258 24.66 -3.98 9.36
N ALA A 259 23.64 -3.16 9.22
CA ALA A 259 22.62 -3.02 10.24
C ALA A 259 21.79 -4.33 10.33
N TRP A 260 21.07 -4.48 11.42
CA TRP A 260 20.19 -5.64 11.64
C TRP A 260 19.18 -5.80 10.51
#